data_edd2b65684008883d390795c60ecda56
#
_entry.id   edd2b65684008883d390795c60ecda56
#
_cell.length_a   1.000
_cell.length_b   1.000
_cell.length_c   1.000
_cell.angle_alpha   90.00
_cell.angle_beta   90.00
_cell.angle_gamma   90.00
#
_symmetry.space_group_name_H-M   'P 1'
#
loop_
_entity.id
_entity.type
_entity.pdbx_description
1 polymer ?
#
loop_
_entity_poly.entity_id
_entity_poly.type
_entity_poly.pdbx_seq_one_letter_code
_entity_poly.pdbx_strand_id
1 'polypeptide(L)'
;MVWKHEFQSVSVLMAVLLFVFPTPCAAVMSEGTAMQLAHAELVRVAGYGDERLSTVLVTGTLLCSARMHRSPGLFTSNVPGAKVAVACKTEGRRELSWAYGLTDDYGEFIVDLPSHLHANPKLEEDCIVRVLRVPKKGSFCDLVSGVRSKHITLSSVGESIRVYTAGTLILSHRTRS
;
A
#
# COMPACT_ATOMS: atom_id res chain seq x y z
N MET A 1 28.35 -34.86 -73.30
CA MET A 1 27.86 -33.51 -73.04
C MET A 1 26.66 -33.50 -72.09
N VAL A 2 26.47 -34.41 -71.16
CA VAL A 2 25.27 -34.56 -70.29
C VAL A 2 25.56 -34.19 -68.83
N TRP A 3 26.78 -34.10 -68.41
CA TRP A 3 27.18 -33.91 -67.01
C TRP A 3 27.19 -32.42 -66.52
N LYS A 4 27.05 -31.46 -67.39
CA LYS A 4 27.10 -30.04 -67.02
C LYS A 4 25.77 -29.44 -66.56
N HIS A 5 24.66 -30.09 -66.91
CA HIS A 5 23.31 -29.55 -66.57
C HIS A 5 22.80 -29.98 -65.19
N GLU A 6 23.28 -31.15 -64.66
CA GLU A 6 22.82 -31.59 -63.32
C GLU A 6 23.41 -30.79 -62.15
N PHE A 7 24.67 -30.33 -62.33
CA PHE A 7 25.32 -29.53 -61.28
C PHE A 7 24.72 -28.14 -61.08
N GLN A 8 24.17 -27.59 -62.14
CA GLN A 8 23.53 -26.25 -62.06
C GLN A 8 22.15 -26.32 -61.40
N SER A 9 21.45 -27.42 -61.58
CA SER A 9 20.11 -27.60 -61.00
C SER A 9 20.17 -27.81 -59.48
N VAL A 10 21.16 -28.53 -58.96
CA VAL A 10 21.34 -28.77 -57.53
C VAL A 10 21.74 -27.48 -56.81
N SER A 11 22.59 -26.66 -57.45
CA SER A 11 23.04 -25.39 -56.86
C SER A 11 21.92 -24.37 -56.72
N VAL A 12 21.00 -24.30 -57.67
CA VAL A 12 19.83 -23.41 -57.61
C VAL A 12 18.83 -23.89 -56.58
N LEU A 13 18.62 -25.20 -56.45
CA LEU A 13 17.72 -25.76 -55.44
C LEU A 13 18.19 -25.51 -54.01
N MET A 14 19.52 -25.59 -53.77
CA MET A 14 20.11 -25.25 -52.46
C MET A 14 20.03 -23.77 -52.16
N ALA A 15 20.15 -22.87 -53.15
CA ALA A 15 19.98 -21.44 -52.95
C ALA A 15 18.52 -21.03 -52.62
N VAL A 16 17.56 -21.73 -53.22
CA VAL A 16 16.11 -21.47 -52.91
C VAL A 16 15.72 -21.96 -51.55
N LEU A 17 16.31 -23.09 -51.08
CA LEU A 17 16.00 -23.61 -49.74
C LEU A 17 16.52 -22.72 -48.59
N LEU A 18 17.57 -21.92 -48.84
CA LEU A 18 18.11 -20.98 -47.83
C LEU A 18 17.23 -19.70 -47.66
N PHE A 19 16.36 -19.42 -48.64
CA PHE A 19 15.48 -18.25 -48.57
C PHE A 19 14.08 -18.53 -48.00
N VAL A 20 13.71 -19.81 -47.82
CA VAL A 20 12.36 -20.20 -47.37
C VAL A 20 12.30 -20.48 -45.85
N PHE A 21 13.41 -20.71 -45.19
CA PHE A 21 13.42 -20.84 -43.73
C PHE A 21 13.71 -19.47 -43.12
N PRO A 22 12.70 -18.85 -42.45
CA PRO A 22 13.02 -17.70 -41.61
C PRO A 22 13.95 -18.17 -40.51
N THR A 23 15.16 -17.62 -40.49
CA THR A 23 16.05 -17.77 -39.35
C THR A 23 15.25 -17.40 -38.10
N PRO A 24 15.19 -18.27 -37.06
CA PRO A 24 14.57 -17.86 -35.80
C PRO A 24 15.35 -16.64 -35.32
N CYS A 25 14.70 -15.50 -35.32
CA CYS A 25 15.19 -14.30 -34.67
C CYS A 25 15.28 -14.68 -33.18
N ALA A 26 16.46 -15.09 -32.73
CA ALA A 26 16.75 -15.22 -31.32
C ALA A 26 16.53 -13.82 -30.75
N ALA A 27 15.38 -13.61 -30.12
CA ALA A 27 15.12 -12.43 -29.34
C ALA A 27 16.21 -12.39 -28.27
N VAL A 28 17.19 -11.52 -28.45
CA VAL A 28 18.13 -11.17 -27.41
C VAL A 28 17.29 -10.50 -26.35
N MET A 29 16.84 -11.29 -25.36
CA MET A 29 16.24 -10.73 -24.16
C MET A 29 17.32 -9.86 -23.53
N SER A 30 17.06 -8.56 -23.52
CA SER A 30 17.93 -7.60 -22.85
C SER A 30 18.16 -8.09 -21.42
N GLU A 31 19.41 -8.11 -20.97
CA GLU A 31 19.79 -8.52 -19.60
C GLU A 31 18.93 -7.78 -18.54
N GLY A 32 18.52 -6.55 -18.83
CA GLY A 32 17.60 -5.79 -17.99
C GLY A 32 16.24 -6.44 -17.79
N THR A 33 15.67 -7.09 -18.82
CA THR A 33 14.36 -7.75 -18.73
C THR A 33 14.45 -9.05 -17.92
N ALA A 34 15.53 -9.81 -18.07
CA ALA A 34 15.76 -11.02 -17.28
C ALA A 34 16.00 -10.69 -15.79
N MET A 35 16.70 -9.59 -15.51
CA MET A 35 16.95 -9.13 -14.15
C MET A 35 15.67 -8.61 -13.46
N GLN A 36 14.78 -7.93 -14.20
CA GLN A 36 13.48 -7.50 -13.69
C GLN A 36 12.55 -8.68 -13.40
N LEU A 37 12.52 -9.71 -14.26
CA LEU A 37 11.73 -10.92 -14.03
C LEU A 37 12.25 -11.71 -12.83
N ALA A 38 13.59 -11.82 -12.66
CA ALA A 38 14.18 -12.47 -11.50
C ALA A 38 13.88 -11.72 -10.20
N HIS A 39 13.88 -10.40 -10.24
CA HIS A 39 13.54 -9.57 -9.07
C HIS A 39 12.06 -9.72 -8.68
N ALA A 40 11.15 -9.71 -9.65
CA ALA A 40 9.72 -9.93 -9.41
C ALA A 40 9.43 -11.33 -8.82
N GLU A 41 10.14 -12.35 -9.29
CA GLU A 41 10.01 -13.71 -8.76
C GLU A 41 10.59 -13.84 -7.35
N LEU A 42 11.71 -13.20 -7.06
CA LEU A 42 12.29 -13.14 -5.71
C LEU A 42 11.36 -12.44 -4.73
N VAL A 43 10.73 -11.34 -5.13
CA VAL A 43 9.74 -10.60 -4.33
C VAL A 43 8.53 -11.49 -4.03
N ARG A 44 8.06 -12.28 -5.01
CA ARG A 44 6.96 -13.23 -4.83
C ARG A 44 7.31 -14.37 -3.86
N VAL A 45 8.50 -14.98 -4.03
CA VAL A 45 8.98 -16.09 -3.17
C VAL A 45 9.27 -15.61 -1.75
N ALA A 46 9.75 -14.37 -1.58
CA ALA A 46 9.98 -13.78 -0.26
C ALA A 46 8.68 -13.40 0.48
N GLY A 47 7.50 -13.68 -0.10
CA GLY A 47 6.20 -13.38 0.52
C GLY A 47 5.81 -11.90 0.43
N TYR A 48 6.57 -11.11 -0.31
CA TYR A 48 6.19 -9.71 -0.62
C TYR A 48 5.15 -9.63 -1.76
N GLY A 49 4.64 -10.77 -2.21
CA GLY A 49 3.51 -10.93 -3.12
C GLY A 49 3.54 -10.08 -4.40
N ASP A 50 2.74 -10.47 -5.37
CA ASP A 50 2.31 -9.55 -6.42
C ASP A 50 1.66 -8.33 -5.74
N GLU A 51 1.98 -7.09 -6.16
CA GLU A 51 1.39 -5.85 -5.60
C GLU A 51 -0.14 -5.90 -5.46
N ARG A 52 -0.79 -6.78 -6.24
CA ARG A 52 -2.24 -7.03 -6.25
C ARG A 52 -2.74 -7.97 -5.15
N LEU A 53 -1.85 -8.75 -4.51
CA LEU A 53 -2.24 -9.81 -3.57
C LEU A 53 -1.89 -9.48 -2.12
N SER A 54 -1.09 -8.46 -1.86
CA SER A 54 -0.78 -8.02 -0.51
C SER A 54 -1.70 -6.87 -0.10
N THR A 55 -2.26 -6.96 1.10
CA THR A 55 -3.08 -5.91 1.70
C THR A 55 -2.40 -5.44 2.99
N VAL A 56 -2.30 -4.14 3.17
CA VAL A 56 -1.79 -3.55 4.41
C VAL A 56 -2.84 -2.62 4.98
N LEU A 57 -3.45 -3.03 6.08
CA LEU A 57 -4.50 -2.29 6.76
C LEU A 57 -3.96 -1.58 8.00
N VAL A 58 -4.44 -0.38 8.22
CA VAL A 58 -4.22 0.36 9.48
C VAL A 58 -5.56 0.58 10.16
N THR A 59 -5.66 0.10 11.40
CA THR A 59 -6.87 0.16 12.20
C THR A 59 -6.68 1.03 13.44
N GLY A 60 -7.78 1.41 14.06
CA GLY A 60 -7.79 2.10 15.35
C GLY A 60 -9.15 2.57 15.74
N THR A 61 -9.26 3.13 16.95
CA THR A 61 -10.51 3.66 17.50
C THR A 61 -10.33 5.11 17.90
N LEU A 62 -11.27 5.96 17.59
CA LEU A 62 -11.29 7.37 17.97
C LEU A 62 -12.36 7.63 19.02
N LEU A 63 -11.92 8.06 20.19
CA LEU A 63 -12.77 8.40 21.32
C LEU A 63 -12.67 9.88 21.64
N CYS A 64 -13.77 10.41 22.18
CA CYS A 64 -13.83 11.73 22.78
C CYS A 64 -13.95 11.61 24.29
N SER A 65 -13.11 12.32 25.03
CA SER A 65 -13.17 12.42 26.48
C SER A 65 -13.56 13.83 26.92
N ALA A 66 -14.61 13.93 27.72
CA ALA A 66 -15.10 15.20 28.27
C ALA A 66 -15.31 15.12 29.78
N ARG A 67 -15.00 16.22 30.49
CA ARG A 67 -15.39 16.40 31.90
C ARG A 67 -16.70 17.16 31.97
N MET A 68 -17.70 16.64 32.65
CA MET A 68 -18.92 17.36 32.95
C MET A 68 -18.74 18.25 34.17
N HIS A 69 -19.23 19.49 34.10
CA HIS A 69 -19.14 20.46 35.21
C HIS A 69 -19.85 20.03 36.51
N ARG A 70 -20.80 19.10 36.44
CA ARG A 70 -21.62 18.66 37.59
C ARG A 70 -21.36 17.24 38.06
N SER A 71 -20.47 16.51 37.41
CA SER A 71 -20.14 15.13 37.80
C SER A 71 -18.63 14.96 37.83
N PRO A 72 -18.03 14.35 38.87
CA PRO A 72 -16.59 14.16 38.97
C PRO A 72 -16.04 13.12 37.99
N GLY A 73 -16.87 12.58 37.09
CA GLY A 73 -16.53 11.55 36.14
C GLY A 73 -15.99 12.07 34.82
N LEU A 74 -15.15 11.26 34.20
CA LEU A 74 -14.70 11.41 32.82
C LEU A 74 -15.67 10.61 31.95
N PHE A 75 -16.31 11.26 30.97
CA PHE A 75 -17.17 10.60 29.98
C PHE A 75 -16.38 10.40 28.71
N THR A 76 -16.44 9.18 28.19
CA THR A 76 -15.88 8.82 26.88
C THR A 76 -17.02 8.46 25.93
N SER A 77 -16.97 8.98 24.72
CA SER A 77 -17.90 8.63 23.64
C SER A 77 -17.13 8.33 22.36
N ASN A 78 -17.70 7.50 21.51
CA ASN A 78 -17.20 7.24 20.17
C ASN A 78 -17.33 8.51 19.31
N VAL A 79 -16.47 8.63 18.31
CA VAL A 79 -16.49 9.77 17.38
C VAL A 79 -16.75 9.23 15.97
N PRO A 80 -18.02 9.11 15.56
CA PRO A 80 -18.38 8.64 14.24
C PRO A 80 -18.12 9.70 13.16
N GLY A 81 -17.85 9.26 11.92
CA GLY A 81 -17.71 10.11 10.76
C GLY A 81 -16.48 11.04 10.78
N ALA A 82 -15.55 10.82 11.67
CA ALA A 82 -14.28 11.57 11.69
C ALA A 82 -13.40 11.15 10.52
N LYS A 83 -12.76 12.13 9.86
CA LYS A 83 -11.78 11.87 8.81
C LYS A 83 -10.44 11.64 9.44
N VAL A 84 -9.88 10.43 9.23
CA VAL A 84 -8.54 10.05 9.62
C VAL A 84 -7.65 9.87 8.38
N ALA A 85 -6.37 10.03 8.56
CA ALA A 85 -5.39 9.77 7.52
C ALA A 85 -4.18 9.06 8.10
N VAL A 86 -3.59 8.19 7.30
CA VAL A 86 -2.27 7.62 7.54
C VAL A 86 -1.28 8.36 6.66
N ALA A 87 -0.26 8.94 7.27
CA ALA A 87 0.80 9.66 6.58
C ALA A 87 2.09 8.87 6.75
N CYS A 88 2.68 8.42 5.63
CA CYS A 88 3.89 7.62 5.61
C CYS A 88 5.02 8.34 4.89
N LYS A 89 6.22 8.29 5.44
CA LYS A 89 7.44 8.68 4.74
C LYS A 89 7.75 7.63 3.67
N THR A 90 8.22 8.07 2.52
CA THR A 90 8.67 7.18 1.44
C THR A 90 10.14 7.43 1.19
N GLU A 91 10.94 6.39 1.13
CA GLU A 91 12.37 6.50 0.85
C GLU A 91 12.62 7.26 -0.46
N GLY A 92 13.57 8.19 -0.43
CA GLY A 92 13.94 9.00 -1.60
C GLY A 92 12.93 10.09 -1.99
N ARG A 93 11.81 10.25 -1.30
CA ARG A 93 10.83 11.31 -1.55
C ARG A 93 10.73 12.25 -0.35
N ARG A 94 10.64 13.56 -0.63
CA ARG A 94 10.38 14.57 0.41
C ARG A 94 8.91 14.64 0.81
N GLU A 95 8.02 14.10 -0.04
CA GLU A 95 6.58 14.14 0.17
C GLU A 95 6.11 12.90 0.91
N LEU A 96 5.11 13.10 1.78
CA LEU A 96 4.44 12.01 2.49
C LEU A 96 3.42 11.35 1.58
N SER A 97 3.35 10.02 1.62
CA SER A 97 2.23 9.28 1.05
C SER A 97 1.05 9.31 2.02
N TRP A 98 -0.16 9.53 1.52
CA TRP A 98 -1.37 9.68 2.30
C TRP A 98 -2.43 8.66 1.91
N ALA A 99 -2.99 7.98 2.91
CA ALA A 99 -4.20 7.17 2.77
C ALA A 99 -5.27 7.70 3.74
N TYR A 100 -6.56 7.58 3.40
CA TYR A 100 -7.65 8.19 4.15
C TYR A 100 -8.72 7.17 4.50
N GLY A 101 -9.38 7.40 5.65
CA GLY A 101 -10.57 6.66 6.08
C GLY A 101 -11.51 7.53 6.87
N LEU A 102 -12.67 6.96 7.18
CA LEU A 102 -13.68 7.54 8.07
C LEU A 102 -13.91 6.59 9.23
N THR A 103 -14.20 7.14 10.41
CA THR A 103 -14.64 6.34 11.54
C THR A 103 -16.10 5.95 11.36
N ASP A 104 -16.44 4.74 11.76
CA ASP A 104 -17.80 4.21 11.82
C ASP A 104 -18.58 4.70 13.07
N ASP A 105 -19.76 4.13 13.32
CA ASP A 105 -20.61 4.48 14.46
C ASP A 105 -19.99 4.14 15.83
N TYR A 106 -19.02 3.23 15.84
CA TYR A 106 -18.26 2.83 17.04
C TYR A 106 -16.97 3.64 17.21
N GLY A 107 -16.71 4.58 16.29
CA GLY A 107 -15.47 5.34 16.25
C GLY A 107 -14.28 4.55 15.72
N GLU A 108 -14.51 3.37 15.17
CA GLU A 108 -13.46 2.53 14.58
C GLU A 108 -13.17 2.96 13.14
N PHE A 109 -11.93 2.80 12.71
CA PHE A 109 -11.54 3.06 11.34
C PHE A 109 -10.63 1.96 10.81
N ILE A 110 -10.73 1.75 9.50
CA ILE A 110 -9.84 0.90 8.71
C ILE A 110 -9.37 1.73 7.53
N VAL A 111 -8.04 1.78 7.32
CA VAL A 111 -7.42 2.46 6.19
C VAL A 111 -6.55 1.47 5.46
N ASP A 112 -6.83 1.26 4.16
CA ASP A 112 -5.99 0.46 3.28
C ASP A 112 -4.86 1.33 2.76
N LEU A 113 -3.61 0.86 2.91
CA LEU A 113 -2.44 1.57 2.43
C LEU A 113 -2.22 1.28 0.94
N PRO A 114 -1.77 2.29 0.16
CA PRO A 114 -1.45 2.07 -1.24
C PRO A 114 -0.30 1.09 -1.43
N SER A 115 -0.35 0.32 -2.51
CA SER A 115 0.54 -0.82 -2.80
C SER A 115 2.04 -0.48 -2.73
N HIS A 116 2.42 0.73 -3.13
CA HIS A 116 3.82 1.16 -3.07
C HIS A 116 4.40 1.25 -1.65
N LEU A 117 3.55 1.24 -0.62
CA LEU A 117 3.97 1.18 0.78
C LEU A 117 4.08 -0.26 1.30
N HIS A 118 3.53 -1.25 0.58
CA HIS A 118 3.50 -2.62 1.06
C HIS A 118 4.89 -3.24 1.22
N ALA A 119 5.86 -2.82 0.43
CA ALA A 119 7.25 -3.29 0.52
C ALA A 119 8.08 -2.58 1.60
N ASN A 120 7.54 -1.54 2.26
CA ASN A 120 8.28 -0.83 3.30
C ASN A 120 8.37 -1.68 4.59
N PRO A 121 9.57 -2.09 5.02
CA PRO A 121 9.76 -2.85 6.26
C PRO A 121 9.64 -2.00 7.53
N LYS A 122 9.64 -0.66 7.41
CA LYS A 122 9.67 0.30 8.52
C LYS A 122 8.37 1.06 8.69
N LEU A 123 7.23 0.46 8.34
CA LEU A 123 5.94 1.15 8.42
C LEU A 123 5.63 1.71 9.82
N GLU A 124 6.07 1.03 10.88
CA GLU A 124 5.87 1.48 12.27
C GLU A 124 6.61 2.79 12.58
N GLU A 125 7.79 2.98 12.02
CA GLU A 125 8.61 4.17 12.20
C GLU A 125 8.20 5.30 11.26
N ASP A 126 7.81 4.94 10.04
CA ASP A 126 7.56 5.88 8.95
C ASP A 126 6.13 6.38 8.87
N CYS A 127 5.17 5.64 9.45
CA CYS A 127 3.76 5.95 9.33
C CYS A 127 3.16 6.45 10.64
N ILE A 128 2.34 7.49 10.53
CA ILE A 128 1.53 8.01 11.63
C ILE A 128 0.07 8.16 11.21
N VAL A 129 -0.83 7.80 12.10
CA VAL A 129 -2.26 8.12 11.96
C VAL A 129 -2.51 9.54 12.45
N ARG A 130 -3.28 10.32 11.69
CA ARG A 130 -3.67 11.70 12.02
C ARG A 130 -5.17 11.87 11.92
N VAL A 131 -5.78 12.53 12.91
CA VAL A 131 -7.16 12.98 12.83
C VAL A 131 -7.21 14.32 12.12
N LEU A 132 -7.84 14.36 10.95
CA LEU A 132 -7.89 15.55 10.10
C LEU A 132 -9.12 16.41 10.41
N ARG A 133 -10.28 15.75 10.60
CA ARG A 133 -11.56 16.44 10.80
C ARG A 133 -12.47 15.61 11.69
N VAL A 134 -13.14 16.28 12.60
CA VAL A 134 -14.23 15.72 13.43
C VAL A 134 -15.53 16.37 12.98
N PRO A 135 -16.64 15.61 12.80
CA PRO A 135 -17.94 16.16 12.47
C PRO A 135 -18.44 17.10 13.57
N LYS A 136 -19.07 18.22 13.19
CA LYS A 136 -19.61 19.19 14.14
C LYS A 136 -20.92 18.74 14.76
N LYS A 137 -21.70 17.88 14.10
CA LYS A 137 -22.99 17.37 14.60
C LYS A 137 -22.79 16.07 15.34
N GLY A 138 -23.34 15.98 16.57
CA GLY A 138 -23.41 14.73 17.34
C GLY A 138 -22.18 14.37 18.14
N SER A 139 -21.11 15.15 18.09
CA SER A 139 -19.92 14.94 18.88
C SER A 139 -19.77 16.01 19.97
N PHE A 140 -19.56 15.58 21.22
CA PHE A 140 -19.17 16.49 22.31
C PHE A 140 -17.80 17.12 22.09
N CYS A 141 -17.10 16.72 21.04
CA CYS A 141 -15.72 17.12 20.70
C CYS A 141 -15.63 18.22 19.64
N ASP A 142 -16.53 19.19 19.64
CA ASP A 142 -16.48 20.32 18.69
C ASP A 142 -15.23 21.18 18.84
N LEU A 143 -14.64 21.20 20.02
CA LEU A 143 -13.42 21.96 20.36
C LEU A 143 -12.31 20.99 20.78
N VAL A 144 -11.64 20.44 19.78
CA VAL A 144 -10.66 19.38 20.01
C VAL A 144 -9.31 19.94 20.44
N SER A 145 -8.88 19.58 21.63
CA SER A 145 -7.49 19.51 22.02
C SER A 145 -7.13 18.05 22.35
N GLY A 146 -5.95 17.58 22.01
CA GLY A 146 -5.51 16.22 22.33
C GLY A 146 -4.61 15.62 21.28
N VAL A 147 -4.28 14.34 21.45
CA VAL A 147 -3.38 13.61 20.54
C VAL A 147 -4.05 13.46 19.18
N ARG A 148 -3.58 14.26 18.22
CA ARG A 148 -4.07 14.21 16.84
C ARG A 148 -3.26 13.30 15.94
N SER A 149 -2.17 12.74 16.44
CA SER A 149 -1.32 11.82 15.68
C SER A 149 -0.75 10.73 16.57
N LYS A 150 -0.60 9.53 16.04
CA LYS A 150 -0.05 8.39 16.74
C LYS A 150 0.64 7.45 15.74
N HIS A 151 1.77 6.87 16.14
CA HIS A 151 2.45 5.84 15.37
C HIS A 151 1.60 4.57 15.31
N ILE A 152 1.83 3.78 14.29
CA ILE A 152 1.21 2.47 14.12
C ILE A 152 2.13 1.37 14.64
N THR A 153 1.56 0.25 15.07
CA THR A 153 2.29 -0.95 15.46
C THR A 153 1.69 -2.17 14.78
N LEU A 154 2.51 -3.15 14.43
CA LEU A 154 2.03 -4.38 13.81
C LEU A 154 1.14 -5.15 14.79
N SER A 155 -0.06 -5.48 14.37
CA SER A 155 -1.06 -6.21 15.17
C SER A 155 -1.18 -7.67 14.76
N SER A 156 -1.24 -7.93 13.45
CA SER A 156 -1.34 -9.30 12.94
C SER A 156 -0.78 -9.44 11.53
N VAL A 157 -0.36 -10.66 11.20
CA VAL A 157 0.14 -11.06 9.87
C VAL A 157 -0.60 -12.31 9.44
N GLY A 158 -1.22 -12.26 8.26
CA GLY A 158 -1.81 -13.41 7.55
C GLY A 158 -1.08 -13.68 6.25
N GLU A 159 -1.57 -14.64 5.45
CA GLU A 159 -0.92 -15.08 4.21
C GLU A 159 -0.70 -13.94 3.18
N SER A 160 -1.61 -13.00 3.11
CA SER A 160 -1.52 -11.86 2.17
C SER A 160 -1.96 -10.55 2.82
N ILE A 161 -2.10 -10.51 4.15
CA ILE A 161 -2.61 -9.36 4.87
C ILE A 161 -1.70 -9.06 6.06
N ARG A 162 -1.33 -7.80 6.21
CA ARG A 162 -0.70 -7.26 7.42
C ARG A 162 -1.61 -6.19 8.00
N VAL A 163 -1.92 -6.31 9.28
CA VAL A 163 -2.73 -5.35 10.00
C VAL A 163 -1.88 -4.62 11.01
N TYR A 164 -1.84 -3.32 10.90
CA TYR A 164 -1.26 -2.41 11.88
C TYR A 164 -2.36 -1.73 12.67
N THR A 165 -2.08 -1.34 13.89
CA THR A 165 -3.02 -0.58 14.72
C THR A 165 -2.40 0.69 15.26
N ALA A 166 -3.17 1.75 15.28
CA ALA A 166 -2.88 2.95 16.06
C ALA A 166 -3.42 2.85 17.50
N GLY A 167 -4.17 1.76 17.80
CA GLY A 167 -4.89 1.64 19.05
C GLY A 167 -5.91 2.74 19.23
N THR A 168 -6.15 3.17 20.46
CA THR A 168 -7.13 4.22 20.78
C THR A 168 -6.49 5.60 20.69
N LEU A 169 -7.09 6.48 19.90
CA LEU A 169 -6.83 7.92 19.88
C LEU A 169 -7.89 8.63 20.72
N ILE A 170 -7.46 9.41 21.70
CA ILE A 170 -8.38 10.13 22.59
C ILE A 170 -8.30 11.63 22.33
N LEU A 171 -9.44 12.20 21.96
CA LEU A 171 -9.62 13.63 21.83
C LEU A 171 -10.22 14.17 23.14
N SER A 172 -9.67 15.28 23.65
CA SER A 172 -10.23 15.93 24.84
C SER A 172 -11.08 17.13 24.43
N HIS A 173 -12.24 17.24 25.08
CA HIS A 173 -13.07 18.45 24.99
C HIS A 173 -12.41 19.57 25.81
N ARG A 174 -12.15 20.71 25.17
CA ARG A 174 -11.66 21.91 25.87
C ARG A 174 -12.86 22.78 26.23
N THR A 175 -13.25 22.80 27.52
CA THR A 175 -14.15 23.81 28.01
C THR A 175 -13.52 25.20 27.84
N ARG A 176 -14.17 26.10 27.13
CA ARG A 176 -13.82 27.53 27.19
C ARG A 176 -14.15 28.02 28.59
N SER A 177 -13.16 28.40 29.36
CA SER A 177 -13.31 29.21 30.57
C SER A 177 -13.60 30.65 30.20
#